data_56671f3768d7de8842abec6cc4f7870a
#
_entry.id   56671f3768d7de8842abec6cc4f7870a
#
_cell.length_a   1.000
_cell.length_b   1.000
_cell.length_c   1.000
_cell.angle_alpha   90.00
_cell.angle_beta   90.00
_cell.angle_gamma   90.00
#
_symmetry.space_group_name_H-M   'P 1'
#
loop_
_entity.id
_entity.type
_entity.pdbx_description
1 polymer ?
#
loop_
_entity_poly.entity_id
_entity_poly.type
_entity_poly.pdbx_seq_one_letter_code
_entity_poly.pdbx_strand_id
1 'polypeptide(L)'
;MVLSGGTALETTVGGGLEIVSSSGIDSGAQIFGGEQDVFGIAGGGTVFGGSQVIEGGGTASNTTIANGGTLVVSAGGLADPTTILGGGLEIISARGSDRGALLSGGEQDVYGNAGGATIFADSQVIESGAAGATPLLRGGGTLDVLSGGSANSARISAGGTEAVSAGATDSGARVSSGAQLVYGFASRTIVFTGAQLVGPGGTASGTTISSGGTEIVNSAGMASGTTISRCDRLQRGCG
;
A
#
# COMPACT_ATOMS: atom_id res chain seq x y z
N MET A 1 30.53 -6.85 -4.53
CA MET A 1 30.04 -6.38 -5.84
C MET A 1 29.77 -7.57 -6.73
N VAL A 2 28.56 -7.71 -7.27
CA VAL A 2 28.15 -8.74 -8.23
C VAL A 2 28.14 -8.11 -9.61
N LEU A 3 29.05 -8.53 -10.47
CA LEU A 3 29.17 -7.98 -11.83
C LEU A 3 28.09 -8.52 -12.76
N SER A 4 27.94 -7.89 -13.93
CA SER A 4 27.00 -8.34 -14.97
C SER A 4 27.23 -9.83 -15.33
N GLY A 5 26.17 -10.63 -15.27
CA GLY A 5 26.21 -12.08 -15.46
C GLY A 5 26.75 -12.88 -14.26
N GLY A 6 27.22 -12.18 -13.21
CA GLY A 6 27.63 -12.85 -11.96
C GLY A 6 26.42 -13.22 -11.09
N THR A 7 26.61 -14.23 -10.24
CA THR A 7 25.62 -14.67 -9.25
C THR A 7 26.26 -14.71 -7.88
N ALA A 8 25.60 -14.12 -6.89
CA ALA A 8 25.93 -14.26 -5.47
C ALA A 8 24.79 -15.02 -4.77
N LEU A 9 25.13 -15.77 -3.76
CA LEU A 9 24.18 -16.54 -2.96
C LEU A 9 24.46 -16.30 -1.47
N GLU A 10 23.40 -16.01 -0.73
CA GLU A 10 23.43 -15.86 0.73
C GLU A 10 24.47 -14.83 1.21
N THR A 11 24.60 -13.74 0.48
CA THR A 11 25.52 -12.64 0.83
C THR A 11 25.16 -12.06 2.19
N THR A 12 26.17 -11.77 3.01
CA THR A 12 25.97 -11.07 4.29
C THR A 12 26.55 -9.66 4.21
N VAL A 13 25.69 -8.65 4.36
CA VAL A 13 26.10 -7.24 4.42
C VAL A 13 25.98 -6.78 5.86
N GLY A 14 27.10 -6.85 6.59
CA GLY A 14 27.17 -6.44 8.01
C GLY A 14 27.50 -4.95 8.20
N GLY A 15 28.00 -4.30 7.17
CA GLY A 15 28.37 -2.89 7.05
C GLY A 15 29.13 -2.69 5.76
N GLY A 16 29.02 -1.54 5.15
CA GLY A 16 29.61 -1.26 3.83
C GLY A 16 28.58 -1.38 2.71
N LEU A 17 29.04 -1.52 1.48
CA LEU A 17 28.21 -1.47 0.28
C LEU A 17 28.38 -2.74 -0.56
N GLU A 18 27.26 -3.39 -0.88
CA GLU A 18 27.18 -4.36 -1.95
C GLU A 18 26.50 -3.75 -3.18
N ILE A 19 27.05 -4.00 -4.36
CA ILE A 19 26.45 -3.55 -5.62
C ILE A 19 26.14 -4.77 -6.47
N VAL A 20 24.87 -4.96 -6.82
CA VAL A 20 24.41 -5.93 -7.81
C VAL A 20 24.24 -5.21 -9.14
N SER A 21 25.23 -5.35 -10.02
CA SER A 21 25.25 -4.66 -11.31
C SER A 21 24.12 -5.13 -12.23
N SER A 22 23.81 -4.35 -13.27
CA SER A 22 22.84 -4.74 -14.29
C SER A 22 23.13 -6.15 -14.82
N SER A 23 22.11 -7.01 -14.90
CA SER A 23 22.21 -8.43 -15.20
C SER A 23 22.99 -9.30 -14.19
N GLY A 24 23.45 -8.75 -13.08
CA GLY A 24 23.91 -9.50 -11.92
C GLY A 24 22.73 -10.04 -11.13
N ILE A 25 22.92 -11.15 -10.43
CA ILE A 25 21.89 -11.78 -9.60
C ILE A 25 22.46 -11.97 -8.20
N ASP A 26 21.72 -11.55 -7.19
CA ASP A 26 21.97 -11.94 -5.81
C ASP A 26 20.73 -12.64 -5.26
N SER A 27 20.92 -13.69 -4.48
CA SER A 27 19.83 -14.48 -3.91
C SER A 27 20.08 -14.77 -2.44
N GLY A 28 19.11 -14.40 -1.59
CA GLY A 28 19.16 -14.69 -0.16
C GLY A 28 20.05 -13.74 0.64
N ALA A 29 20.34 -12.52 0.16
CA ALA A 29 21.13 -11.55 0.90
C ALA A 29 20.56 -11.28 2.30
N GLN A 30 21.44 -11.18 3.28
CA GLN A 30 21.12 -10.79 4.65
C GLN A 30 21.81 -9.46 5.01
N ILE A 31 21.04 -8.40 5.15
CA ILE A 31 21.54 -7.05 5.38
C ILE A 31 21.29 -6.69 6.84
N PHE A 32 22.36 -6.70 7.66
CA PHE A 32 22.30 -6.38 9.08
C PHE A 32 22.67 -4.91 9.38
N GLY A 33 23.38 -4.25 8.47
CA GLY A 33 23.76 -2.84 8.50
C GLY A 33 24.62 -2.56 7.29
N GLY A 34 24.56 -1.40 6.71
CA GLY A 34 25.16 -1.07 5.42
C GLY A 34 24.09 -1.04 4.32
N GLU A 35 24.52 -1.16 3.07
CA GLU A 35 23.63 -0.93 1.94
C GLU A 35 23.85 -1.98 0.83
N GLN A 36 22.77 -2.37 0.16
CA GLN A 36 22.82 -3.14 -1.07
C GLN A 36 22.15 -2.34 -2.19
N ASP A 37 22.92 -1.95 -3.21
CA ASP A 37 22.43 -1.28 -4.41
C ASP A 37 22.14 -2.31 -5.50
N VAL A 38 20.88 -2.37 -5.95
CA VAL A 38 20.41 -3.37 -6.90
C VAL A 38 20.08 -2.72 -8.24
N PHE A 39 21.00 -2.82 -9.22
CA PHE A 39 20.75 -2.50 -10.63
C PHE A 39 20.36 -3.74 -11.45
N GLY A 40 20.51 -4.92 -10.87
CA GLY A 40 20.19 -6.22 -11.43
C GLY A 40 18.99 -6.85 -10.76
N ILE A 41 19.15 -8.09 -10.29
CA ILE A 41 18.09 -8.87 -9.63
C ILE A 41 18.55 -9.26 -8.23
N ALA A 42 17.74 -8.92 -7.22
CA ALA A 42 17.87 -9.43 -5.87
C ALA A 42 16.64 -10.26 -5.51
N GLY A 43 16.82 -11.47 -5.03
CA GLY A 43 15.71 -12.37 -4.70
C GLY A 43 15.83 -12.97 -3.29
N GLY A 44 14.72 -12.97 -2.52
CA GLY A 44 14.64 -13.62 -1.21
C GLY A 44 15.51 -12.97 -0.13
N GLY A 45 15.94 -11.74 -0.30
CA GLY A 45 16.76 -11.02 0.69
C GLY A 45 15.99 -10.66 1.97
N THR A 46 16.73 -10.49 3.07
CA THR A 46 16.17 -9.97 4.33
C THR A 46 16.99 -8.78 4.81
N VAL A 47 16.31 -7.67 5.04
CA VAL A 47 16.90 -6.43 5.57
C VAL A 47 16.55 -6.32 7.04
N PHE A 48 17.49 -6.67 7.92
CA PHE A 48 17.35 -6.59 9.38
C PHE A 48 17.73 -5.22 9.93
N GLY A 49 18.58 -4.49 9.20
CA GLY A 49 19.05 -3.14 9.49
C GLY A 49 19.83 -2.62 8.30
N GLY A 50 20.04 -1.33 8.18
CA GLY A 50 20.59 -0.73 6.97
C GLY A 50 19.57 -0.67 5.84
N SER A 51 20.04 -0.72 4.59
CA SER A 51 19.15 -0.48 3.43
C SER A 51 19.41 -1.42 2.25
N GLN A 52 18.34 -1.74 1.53
CA GLN A 52 18.39 -2.23 0.16
C GLN A 52 17.81 -1.15 -0.76
N VAL A 53 18.53 -0.75 -1.78
CA VAL A 53 18.10 0.28 -2.74
C VAL A 53 17.93 -0.36 -4.11
N ILE A 54 16.71 -0.35 -4.63
CA ILE A 54 16.40 -0.87 -5.96
C ILE A 54 16.49 0.27 -6.94
N GLU A 55 17.54 0.27 -7.71
CA GLU A 55 17.84 1.31 -8.68
C GLU A 55 17.08 1.17 -10.00
N GLY A 56 17.15 2.19 -10.85
CA GLY A 56 16.45 2.16 -12.13
C GLY A 56 16.83 0.97 -13.01
N GLY A 57 15.84 0.13 -13.33
CA GLY A 57 16.01 -1.13 -14.03
C GLY A 57 16.30 -2.34 -13.13
N GLY A 58 16.57 -2.13 -11.83
CA GLY A 58 16.71 -3.19 -10.83
C GLY A 58 15.37 -3.78 -10.42
N THR A 59 15.42 -5.02 -9.95
CA THR A 59 14.26 -5.72 -9.41
C THR A 59 14.62 -6.42 -8.11
N ALA A 60 13.81 -6.21 -7.07
CA ALA A 60 13.84 -7.04 -5.86
C ALA A 60 12.59 -7.90 -5.81
N SER A 61 12.75 -9.18 -5.45
CA SER A 61 11.61 -10.08 -5.31
C SER A 61 11.67 -10.86 -3.99
N ASN A 62 10.50 -11.00 -3.34
CA ASN A 62 10.39 -11.69 -2.05
C ASN A 62 11.33 -11.12 -0.98
N THR A 63 11.52 -9.81 -0.96
CA THR A 63 12.31 -9.15 0.09
C THR A 63 11.52 -9.09 1.38
N THR A 64 12.16 -9.42 2.49
CA THR A 64 11.62 -9.23 3.84
C THR A 64 12.31 -8.06 4.51
N ILE A 65 11.54 -7.07 4.94
CA ILE A 65 12.04 -5.92 5.70
C ILE A 65 11.68 -6.14 7.16
N ALA A 66 12.68 -6.36 7.99
CA ALA A 66 12.52 -6.56 9.43
C ALA A 66 12.72 -5.25 10.20
N ASN A 67 12.58 -5.31 11.52
CA ASN A 67 12.69 -4.15 12.39
C ASN A 67 14.04 -3.41 12.21
N GLY A 68 13.97 -2.16 11.81
CA GLY A 68 15.13 -1.30 11.54
C GLY A 68 15.69 -1.39 10.13
N GLY A 69 15.17 -2.29 9.29
CA GLY A 69 15.51 -2.36 7.88
C GLY A 69 14.73 -1.36 7.02
N THR A 70 15.33 -0.94 5.92
CA THR A 70 14.69 -0.05 4.95
C THR A 70 14.88 -0.59 3.53
N LEU A 71 13.79 -0.64 2.77
CA LEU A 71 13.84 -0.85 1.32
C LEU A 71 13.49 0.47 0.62
N VAL A 72 14.32 0.89 -0.31
CA VAL A 72 14.06 2.07 -1.15
C VAL A 72 13.90 1.63 -2.59
N VAL A 73 12.76 1.91 -3.20
CA VAL A 73 12.51 1.65 -4.61
C VAL A 73 12.68 2.97 -5.37
N SER A 74 13.83 3.14 -6.02
CA SER A 74 14.17 4.33 -6.80
C SER A 74 13.36 4.41 -8.10
N ALA A 75 13.45 5.56 -8.79
CA ALA A 75 12.76 5.76 -10.07
C ALA A 75 13.12 4.69 -11.10
N GLY A 76 12.14 3.94 -11.58
CA GLY A 76 12.32 2.82 -12.51
C GLY A 76 12.74 1.50 -11.88
N GLY A 77 12.89 1.44 -10.56
CA GLY A 77 13.05 0.20 -9.78
C GLY A 77 11.71 -0.50 -9.56
N LEU A 78 11.76 -1.80 -9.31
CA LEU A 78 10.59 -2.64 -9.04
C LEU A 78 10.82 -3.53 -7.83
N ALA A 79 9.92 -3.48 -6.85
CA ALA A 79 9.77 -4.49 -5.80
C ALA A 79 8.54 -5.37 -6.09
N ASP A 80 8.66 -6.73 -5.94
CA ASP A 80 7.55 -7.64 -6.26
C ASP A 80 7.78 -9.08 -5.72
N PRO A 81 7.06 -9.56 -4.71
CA PRO A 81 6.47 -8.79 -3.62
C PRO A 81 7.46 -8.46 -2.50
N THR A 82 7.06 -7.56 -1.61
CA THR A 82 7.78 -7.24 -0.37
C THR A 82 6.98 -7.69 0.85
N THR A 83 7.64 -8.17 1.90
CA THR A 83 7.03 -8.40 3.23
C THR A 83 7.61 -7.42 4.23
N ILE A 84 6.76 -6.57 4.82
CA ILE A 84 7.17 -5.51 5.75
C ILE A 84 6.70 -5.89 7.14
N LEU A 85 7.64 -6.24 8.00
CA LEU A 85 7.40 -6.65 9.38
C LEU A 85 7.47 -5.44 10.32
N GLY A 86 7.05 -5.62 11.59
CA GLY A 86 7.05 -4.56 12.58
C GLY A 86 8.36 -3.77 12.65
N GLY A 87 8.27 -2.45 12.46
CA GLY A 87 9.42 -1.53 12.43
C GLY A 87 10.26 -1.55 11.16
N GLY A 88 9.86 -2.29 10.12
CA GLY A 88 10.41 -2.19 8.78
C GLY A 88 9.77 -1.06 7.98
N LEU A 89 10.53 -0.45 7.07
CA LEU A 89 10.06 0.65 6.23
C LEU A 89 10.36 0.37 4.76
N GLU A 90 9.34 0.51 3.92
CA GLU A 90 9.52 0.57 2.47
C GLU A 90 9.19 1.97 1.95
N ILE A 91 10.07 2.52 1.12
CA ILE A 91 9.89 3.83 0.48
C ILE A 91 9.86 3.63 -1.03
N ILE A 92 8.72 3.90 -1.65
CA ILE A 92 8.59 3.85 -3.11
C ILE A 92 8.73 5.27 -3.64
N SER A 93 9.90 5.62 -4.16
CA SER A 93 10.18 6.93 -4.71
C SER A 93 9.34 7.23 -5.96
N ALA A 94 9.25 8.49 -6.34
CA ALA A 94 8.54 8.90 -7.56
C ALA A 94 9.02 8.08 -8.79
N ARG A 95 8.09 7.49 -9.55
CA ARG A 95 8.33 6.55 -10.67
C ARG A 95 8.93 5.19 -10.26
N GLY A 96 9.14 4.91 -8.98
CA GLY A 96 9.35 3.57 -8.44
C GLY A 96 8.03 2.81 -8.42
N SER A 97 8.10 1.49 -8.39
CA SER A 97 6.90 0.65 -8.34
C SER A 97 7.06 -0.51 -7.37
N ASP A 98 6.01 -0.78 -6.60
CA ASP A 98 5.87 -2.02 -5.83
C ASP A 98 4.61 -2.77 -6.24
N ARG A 99 4.64 -4.10 -6.13
CA ARG A 99 3.50 -4.96 -6.39
C ARG A 99 3.35 -6.02 -5.29
N GLY A 100 2.19 -6.01 -4.66
CA GLY A 100 1.82 -7.08 -3.74
C GLY A 100 2.48 -7.02 -2.37
N ALA A 101 2.87 -5.84 -1.88
CA ALA A 101 3.41 -5.68 -0.53
C ALA A 101 2.50 -6.31 0.53
N LEU A 102 3.11 -6.95 1.51
CA LEU A 102 2.44 -7.53 2.67
C LEU A 102 2.90 -6.81 3.94
N LEU A 103 2.05 -5.93 4.48
CA LEU A 103 2.34 -5.16 5.69
C LEU A 103 1.81 -5.91 6.92
N SER A 104 2.73 -6.33 7.76
CA SER A 104 2.46 -7.06 9.01
C SER A 104 3.06 -6.33 10.21
N GLY A 105 2.80 -5.02 10.32
CA GLY A 105 3.28 -4.14 11.39
C GLY A 105 4.43 -3.22 11.01
N GLY A 106 4.67 -3.03 9.71
CA GLY A 106 5.62 -2.05 9.17
C GLY A 106 4.92 -1.04 8.26
N GLU A 107 5.63 -0.05 7.79
CA GLU A 107 5.12 1.09 7.03
C GLU A 107 5.59 1.07 5.58
N GLN A 108 4.70 1.50 4.67
CA GLN A 108 5.03 1.70 3.26
C GLN A 108 4.68 3.14 2.85
N ASP A 109 5.70 3.93 2.53
CA ASP A 109 5.56 5.30 2.03
C ASP A 109 5.61 5.32 0.51
N VAL A 110 4.52 5.74 -0.12
CA VAL A 110 4.35 5.68 -1.58
C VAL A 110 4.41 7.07 -2.18
N TYR A 111 5.52 7.42 -2.83
CA TYR A 111 5.66 8.59 -3.71
C TYR A 111 5.54 8.19 -5.19
N GLY A 112 5.51 6.90 -5.48
CA GLY A 112 5.41 6.31 -6.81
C GLY A 112 4.09 5.56 -7.00
N ASN A 113 4.19 4.29 -7.38
CA ASN A 113 3.03 3.42 -7.60
C ASN A 113 3.11 2.18 -6.70
N ALA A 114 2.05 1.93 -5.93
CA ALA A 114 1.88 0.69 -5.19
C ALA A 114 0.62 -0.03 -5.66
N GLY A 115 0.73 -1.32 -5.96
CA GLY A 115 -0.40 -2.11 -6.45
C GLY A 115 -0.61 -3.39 -5.66
N GLY A 116 -1.85 -3.66 -5.22
CA GLY A 116 -2.22 -4.93 -4.61
C GLY A 116 -1.68 -5.16 -3.19
N ALA A 117 -1.28 -4.13 -2.48
CA ALA A 117 -0.81 -4.26 -1.10
C ALA A 117 -1.87 -4.92 -0.21
N THR A 118 -1.45 -5.78 0.72
CA THR A 118 -2.30 -6.32 1.78
C THR A 118 -1.79 -5.79 3.12
N ILE A 119 -2.64 -5.05 3.83
CA ILE A 119 -2.29 -4.33 5.05
C ILE A 119 -3.04 -4.98 6.21
N PHE A 120 -2.34 -5.73 7.07
CA PHE A 120 -2.91 -6.37 8.25
C PHE A 120 -2.79 -5.50 9.50
N ALA A 121 -1.70 -4.77 9.62
CA ALA A 121 -1.41 -3.87 10.72
C ALA A 121 -0.46 -2.79 10.23
N ASP A 122 -0.48 -1.63 10.90
CA ASP A 122 0.26 -0.43 10.53
C ASP A 122 -0.25 0.21 9.22
N SER A 123 0.56 0.93 8.46
CA SER A 123 0.06 1.84 7.45
C SER A 123 0.73 1.75 6.07
N GLN A 124 -0.09 1.98 5.05
CA GLN A 124 0.38 2.42 3.74
C GLN A 124 -0.01 3.89 3.58
N VAL A 125 0.96 4.73 3.26
CA VAL A 125 0.78 6.18 3.08
C VAL A 125 0.96 6.53 1.61
N ILE A 126 -0.10 7.07 0.98
CA ILE A 126 -0.06 7.51 -0.43
C ILE A 126 0.18 9.01 -0.46
N GLU A 127 1.37 9.38 -0.87
CA GLU A 127 1.86 10.75 -0.89
C GLU A 127 1.37 11.55 -2.11
N SER A 128 1.67 12.84 -2.13
CA SER A 128 1.27 13.73 -3.23
C SER A 128 1.85 13.26 -4.58
N GLY A 129 0.97 13.13 -5.57
CA GLY A 129 1.32 12.64 -6.90
C GLY A 129 1.45 11.12 -7.03
N ALA A 130 1.32 10.41 -5.92
CA ALA A 130 1.40 8.94 -5.88
C ALA A 130 0.05 8.26 -6.12
N ALA A 131 0.11 6.98 -6.45
CA ALA A 131 -1.08 6.17 -6.65
C ALA A 131 -0.99 4.82 -5.92
N GLY A 132 -2.05 4.50 -5.16
CA GLY A 132 -2.31 3.18 -4.59
C GLY A 132 -3.44 2.48 -5.34
N ALA A 133 -3.18 1.30 -5.90
CA ALA A 133 -4.17 0.53 -6.63
C ALA A 133 -4.54 -0.77 -5.90
N THR A 134 -5.83 -0.98 -5.69
CA THR A 134 -6.41 -2.21 -5.12
C THR A 134 -5.84 -2.68 -3.77
N PRO A 135 -5.51 -1.79 -2.81
CA PRO A 135 -5.05 -2.25 -1.51
C PRO A 135 -6.15 -3.01 -0.77
N LEU A 136 -5.76 -4.02 0.00
CA LEU A 136 -6.64 -4.82 0.83
C LEU A 136 -6.32 -4.58 2.30
N LEU A 137 -7.19 -3.88 3.01
CA LEU A 137 -7.05 -3.55 4.42
C LEU A 137 -7.77 -4.58 5.28
N ARG A 138 -7.05 -5.13 6.25
CA ARG A 138 -7.56 -6.14 7.20
C ARG A 138 -6.97 -5.91 8.60
N GLY A 139 -7.60 -6.48 9.61
CA GLY A 139 -7.02 -6.61 10.96
C GLY A 139 -6.63 -5.29 11.66
N GLY A 140 -7.16 -4.15 11.22
CA GLY A 140 -6.77 -2.84 11.74
C GLY A 140 -5.72 -2.10 10.90
N GLY A 141 -5.32 -2.64 9.74
CA GLY A 141 -4.44 -1.92 8.82
C GLY A 141 -5.05 -0.63 8.28
N THR A 142 -4.23 0.36 8.05
CA THR A 142 -4.64 1.70 7.59
C THR A 142 -4.10 2.02 6.20
N LEU A 143 -4.89 2.78 5.44
CA LEU A 143 -4.49 3.42 4.21
C LEU A 143 -4.70 4.92 4.36
N ASP A 144 -3.63 5.68 4.37
CA ASP A 144 -3.68 7.13 4.47
C ASP A 144 -3.38 7.75 3.12
N VAL A 145 -4.40 8.34 2.49
CA VAL A 145 -4.25 9.04 1.21
C VAL A 145 -4.10 10.52 1.50
N LEU A 146 -2.88 11.02 1.35
CA LEU A 146 -2.54 12.41 1.66
C LEU A 146 -2.87 13.35 0.49
N SER A 147 -2.85 14.66 0.77
CA SER A 147 -3.20 15.69 -0.22
C SER A 147 -2.42 15.51 -1.54
N GLY A 148 -3.14 15.44 -2.65
CA GLY A 148 -2.56 15.17 -3.98
C GLY A 148 -2.31 13.69 -4.30
N GLY A 149 -2.46 12.80 -3.33
CA GLY A 149 -2.41 11.34 -3.53
C GLY A 149 -3.74 10.79 -4.07
N SER A 150 -3.68 9.63 -4.67
CA SER A 150 -4.87 8.94 -5.18
C SER A 150 -4.91 7.45 -4.81
N ALA A 151 -6.06 6.98 -4.34
CA ALA A 151 -6.33 5.55 -4.16
C ALA A 151 -7.40 5.08 -5.16
N ASN A 152 -7.33 3.80 -5.52
CA ASN A 152 -8.29 3.20 -6.43
C ASN A 152 -8.66 1.79 -5.97
N SER A 153 -9.97 1.55 -5.87
CA SER A 153 -10.53 0.22 -5.60
C SER A 153 -10.03 -0.43 -4.29
N ALA A 154 -9.81 0.37 -3.25
CA ALA A 154 -9.47 -0.12 -1.92
C ALA A 154 -10.54 -1.09 -1.42
N ARG A 155 -10.10 -2.17 -0.79
CA ARG A 155 -10.98 -3.18 -0.16
C ARG A 155 -10.79 -3.13 1.35
N ILE A 156 -11.74 -2.57 2.05
CA ILE A 156 -11.67 -2.31 3.49
C ILE A 156 -12.51 -3.36 4.21
N SER A 157 -11.88 -4.21 4.98
CA SER A 157 -12.53 -5.30 5.70
C SER A 157 -11.93 -5.53 7.10
N ALA A 158 -12.63 -6.25 7.94
CA ALA A 158 -12.15 -6.70 9.25
C ALA A 158 -11.50 -5.60 10.12
N GLY A 159 -12.13 -4.42 10.18
CA GLY A 159 -11.67 -3.30 11.00
C GLY A 159 -10.59 -2.41 10.36
N GLY A 160 -10.26 -2.64 9.10
CA GLY A 160 -9.36 -1.74 8.36
C GLY A 160 -9.95 -0.34 8.18
N THR A 161 -9.11 0.65 8.01
CA THR A 161 -9.50 2.06 7.84
C THR A 161 -8.78 2.67 6.65
N GLU A 162 -9.54 3.36 5.81
CA GLU A 162 -9.00 4.26 4.79
C GLU A 162 -9.31 5.70 5.16
N ALA A 163 -8.31 6.58 5.13
CA ALA A 163 -8.47 8.01 5.32
C ALA A 163 -8.10 8.77 4.04
N VAL A 164 -9.08 9.46 3.47
CA VAL A 164 -8.90 10.31 2.29
C VAL A 164 -8.81 11.76 2.76
N SER A 165 -7.59 12.28 2.87
CA SER A 165 -7.30 13.63 3.38
C SER A 165 -7.80 14.73 2.43
N ALA A 166 -7.90 15.96 2.93
CA ALA A 166 -8.26 17.12 2.10
C ALA A 166 -7.29 17.25 0.91
N GLY A 167 -7.83 17.40 -0.30
CA GLY A 167 -7.06 17.42 -1.54
C GLY A 167 -6.62 16.05 -2.09
N ALA A 168 -6.92 14.96 -1.37
CA ALA A 168 -6.73 13.59 -1.85
C ALA A 168 -7.98 13.07 -2.59
N THR A 169 -7.79 12.00 -3.37
CA THR A 169 -8.89 11.36 -4.10
C THR A 169 -8.92 9.85 -3.88
N ASP A 170 -10.11 9.29 -3.76
CA ASP A 170 -10.35 7.84 -3.86
C ASP A 170 -11.44 7.54 -4.89
N SER A 171 -11.35 6.38 -5.53
CA SER A 171 -12.37 5.91 -6.46
C SER A 171 -12.64 4.41 -6.32
N GLY A 172 -13.89 4.06 -6.07
CA GLY A 172 -14.33 2.67 -6.13
C GLY A 172 -14.01 1.84 -4.90
N ALA A 173 -13.79 2.45 -3.74
CA ALA A 173 -13.61 1.72 -2.49
C ALA A 173 -14.78 0.78 -2.19
N ARG A 174 -14.48 -0.35 -1.56
CA ARG A 174 -15.46 -1.35 -1.11
C ARG A 174 -15.31 -1.58 0.38
N VAL A 175 -16.26 -1.08 1.15
CA VAL A 175 -16.23 -1.12 2.61
C VAL A 175 -17.07 -2.29 3.12
N SER A 176 -16.40 -3.30 3.65
CA SER A 176 -17.01 -4.52 4.19
C SER A 176 -16.52 -4.74 5.61
N SER A 177 -17.16 -4.15 6.61
CA SER A 177 -16.77 -4.27 8.03
C SER A 177 -15.51 -3.47 8.41
N GLY A 178 -15.35 -2.29 7.87
CA GLY A 178 -14.32 -1.31 8.20
C GLY A 178 -14.87 0.10 8.03
N ALA A 179 -13.98 1.08 7.91
CA ALA A 179 -14.36 2.48 7.76
C ALA A 179 -13.60 3.18 6.63
N GLN A 180 -14.30 4.07 5.92
CA GLN A 180 -13.69 5.05 5.04
C GLN A 180 -13.98 6.45 5.60
N LEU A 181 -12.93 7.23 5.89
CA LEU A 181 -13.00 8.59 6.40
C LEU A 181 -12.68 9.55 5.23
N VAL A 182 -13.64 10.38 4.85
CA VAL A 182 -13.53 11.24 3.67
C VAL A 182 -13.46 12.71 4.09
N TYR A 183 -12.28 13.28 4.01
CA TYR A 183 -12.03 14.73 4.13
C TYR A 183 -11.66 15.36 2.78
N GLY A 184 -11.34 14.53 1.78
CA GLY A 184 -11.08 14.87 0.40
C GLY A 184 -12.24 14.50 -0.52
N PHE A 185 -11.96 13.82 -1.62
CA PHE A 185 -12.97 13.39 -2.58
C PHE A 185 -12.99 11.86 -2.72
N ALA A 186 -14.13 11.24 -2.42
CA ALA A 186 -14.38 9.82 -2.66
C ALA A 186 -15.50 9.64 -3.68
N SER A 187 -15.32 8.72 -4.64
CA SER A 187 -16.33 8.46 -5.66
C SER A 187 -16.63 6.96 -5.81
N ARG A 188 -17.89 6.63 -6.11
CA ARG A 188 -18.36 5.26 -6.40
C ARG A 188 -18.03 4.26 -5.27
N THR A 189 -17.97 4.69 -4.04
CA THR A 189 -17.78 3.82 -2.88
C THR A 189 -18.98 2.88 -2.74
N ILE A 190 -18.72 1.61 -2.43
CA ILE A 190 -19.78 0.64 -2.09
C ILE A 190 -19.61 0.25 -0.64
N VAL A 191 -20.61 0.56 0.18
CA VAL A 191 -20.63 0.25 1.62
C VAL A 191 -21.55 -0.93 1.86
N PHE A 192 -20.98 -2.10 2.20
CA PHE A 192 -21.77 -3.32 2.44
C PHE A 192 -22.22 -3.43 3.90
N THR A 193 -21.28 -3.46 4.85
CA THR A 193 -21.55 -3.63 6.29
C THR A 193 -20.67 -2.76 7.17
N GLY A 194 -19.95 -1.82 6.60
CA GLY A 194 -19.09 -0.87 7.29
C GLY A 194 -19.67 0.53 7.26
N ALA A 195 -18.81 1.51 7.40
CA ALA A 195 -19.19 2.92 7.42
C ALA A 195 -18.34 3.77 6.46
N GLN A 196 -19.00 4.71 5.77
CA GLN A 196 -18.34 5.86 5.16
C GLN A 196 -18.68 7.10 5.98
N LEU A 197 -17.67 7.79 6.50
CA LEU A 197 -17.80 9.05 7.20
C LEU A 197 -17.33 10.18 6.28
N VAL A 198 -18.23 11.10 5.92
CA VAL A 198 -17.87 12.30 5.17
C VAL A 198 -17.68 13.44 6.17
N GLY A 199 -16.43 13.78 6.42
CA GLY A 199 -16.02 14.82 7.36
C GLY A 199 -16.15 16.24 6.77
N PRO A 200 -15.83 17.27 7.57
CA PRO A 200 -15.87 18.65 7.11
C PRO A 200 -14.97 18.87 5.88
N GLY A 201 -15.52 19.49 4.83
CA GLY A 201 -14.83 19.72 3.56
C GLY A 201 -14.75 18.49 2.63
N GLY A 202 -15.04 17.29 3.14
CA GLY A 202 -15.07 16.07 2.36
C GLY A 202 -16.28 16.00 1.42
N THR A 203 -16.10 15.30 0.32
CA THR A 203 -17.15 15.05 -0.68
C THR A 203 -17.21 13.59 -1.05
N ALA A 204 -18.37 12.95 -0.90
CA ALA A 204 -18.68 11.63 -1.42
C ALA A 204 -19.61 11.74 -2.64
N SER A 205 -19.32 11.03 -3.72
CA SER A 205 -20.11 11.08 -4.95
C SER A 205 -20.44 9.68 -5.45
N GLY A 206 -21.74 9.39 -5.64
CA GLY A 206 -22.21 8.11 -6.19
C GLY A 206 -21.98 6.92 -5.26
N THR A 207 -22.05 7.13 -3.95
CA THR A 207 -21.97 6.06 -2.95
C THR A 207 -23.16 5.09 -3.09
N THR A 208 -22.89 3.80 -3.04
CA THR A 208 -23.94 2.76 -2.96
C THR A 208 -23.91 2.13 -1.58
N ILE A 209 -25.00 2.25 -0.84
CA ILE A 209 -25.13 1.66 0.50
C ILE A 209 -25.98 0.39 0.38
N SER A 210 -25.40 -0.75 0.71
CA SER A 210 -26.07 -2.04 0.77
C SER A 210 -26.68 -2.28 2.17
N SER A 211 -27.43 -3.37 2.33
CA SER A 211 -28.05 -3.74 3.60
C SER A 211 -26.98 -3.91 4.70
N GLY A 212 -27.02 -3.06 5.71
CA GLY A 212 -26.07 -3.06 6.82
C GLY A 212 -24.93 -2.03 6.70
N GLY A 213 -24.78 -1.39 5.55
CA GLY A 213 -23.85 -0.27 5.38
C GLY A 213 -24.40 1.05 5.92
N THR A 214 -23.53 1.97 6.23
CA THR A 214 -23.88 3.30 6.75
C THR A 214 -23.04 4.38 6.05
N GLU A 215 -23.69 5.46 5.65
CA GLU A 215 -23.02 6.72 5.27
C GLU A 215 -23.41 7.80 6.28
N ILE A 216 -22.43 8.45 6.87
CA ILE A 216 -22.61 9.55 7.84
C ILE A 216 -21.99 10.80 7.23
N VAL A 217 -22.81 11.81 7.02
CA VAL A 217 -22.34 13.11 6.52
C VAL A 217 -22.34 14.10 7.68
N ASN A 218 -21.15 14.50 8.11
CA ASN A 218 -20.98 15.47 9.19
C ASN A 218 -21.20 16.90 8.70
N SER A 219 -21.26 17.84 9.64
CA SER A 219 -21.37 19.27 9.33
C SER A 219 -20.28 19.69 8.34
N ALA A 220 -20.66 20.44 7.30
CA ALA A 220 -19.81 20.87 6.19
C ALA A 220 -19.22 19.74 5.31
N GLY A 221 -19.64 18.48 5.48
CA GLY A 221 -19.45 17.41 4.52
C GLY A 221 -20.52 17.44 3.43
N MET A 222 -20.24 16.83 2.27
CA MET A 222 -21.17 16.76 1.15
C MET A 222 -21.28 15.33 0.63
N ALA A 223 -22.51 14.85 0.43
CA ALA A 223 -22.79 13.60 -0.30
C ALA A 223 -23.71 13.90 -1.48
N SER A 224 -23.44 13.30 -2.63
CA SER A 224 -24.26 13.44 -3.82
C SER A 224 -24.44 12.12 -4.57
N GLY A 225 -25.64 11.89 -5.09
CA GLY A 225 -25.90 10.68 -5.88
C GLY A 225 -25.85 9.37 -5.08
N THR A 226 -26.02 9.43 -3.76
CA THR A 226 -26.05 8.23 -2.90
C THR A 226 -27.26 7.36 -3.22
N THR A 227 -27.03 6.08 -3.43
CA THR A 227 -28.07 5.08 -3.69
C THR A 227 -28.13 4.10 -2.54
N ILE A 228 -29.33 3.86 -2.00
CA ILE A 228 -29.56 2.87 -0.94
C ILE A 228 -30.22 1.65 -1.58
N SER A 229 -29.48 0.56 -1.64
CA SER A 229 -29.98 -0.74 -2.11
C SER A 229 -30.54 -1.52 -0.93
N ARG A 230 -31.87 -1.62 -0.83
CA ARG A 230 -32.54 -2.50 0.15
C ARG A 230 -32.65 -3.91 -0.43
N CYS A 231 -32.23 -4.89 0.36
CA CYS A 231 -32.65 -6.27 0.12
C CYS A 231 -34.10 -6.37 0.59
N ASP A 232 -35.05 -6.37 -0.34
CA ASP A 232 -36.50 -6.54 0.01
C ASP A 232 -36.73 -7.98 0.48
N ARG A 233 -37.05 -8.12 1.75
CA ARG A 233 -37.22 -9.40 2.45
C ARG A 233 -38.45 -10.23 1.96
N LEU A 234 -39.15 -9.75 0.93
CA LEU A 234 -40.40 -10.35 0.45
C LEU A 234 -40.25 -11.27 -0.77
N GLN A 235 -39.06 -11.40 -1.37
CA GLN A 235 -38.82 -12.41 -2.41
C GLN A 235 -37.49 -13.10 -2.23
N ARG A 236 -37.50 -14.24 -1.54
CA ARG A 236 -36.57 -15.38 -1.62
C ARG A 236 -35.10 -15.02 -1.98
N GLY A 237 -34.26 -14.93 -0.95
CA GLY A 237 -32.83 -15.24 -1.09
C GLY A 237 -31.97 -14.14 -1.66
N CYS A 238 -31.58 -13.21 -0.80
CA CYS A 238 -30.26 -12.56 -0.98
C CYS A 238 -29.23 -13.56 -0.48
N GLY A 239 -28.67 -14.38 -1.37
CA GLY A 239 -27.55 -15.26 -1.13
C GLY A 239 -26.23 -14.54 -1.35
#